data_5cbed79bf49a990ad3ffc6805b646d33
#
_entry.id   5cbed79bf49a990ad3ffc6805b646d33
#
_cell.length_a   1.000
_cell.length_b   1.000
_cell.length_c   1.000
_cell.angle_alpha   90.00
_cell.angle_beta   90.00
_cell.angle_gamma   90.00
#
_symmetry.space_group_name_H-M   'P 1'
#
loop_
_entity.id
_entity.type
_entity.pdbx_description
1 polymer ?
#
loop_
_entity_poly.entity_id
_entity_poly.type
_entity_poly.pdbx_seq_one_letter_code
_entity_poly.pdbx_strand_id
1 'polypeptide(L)'
;MTFSFDTAAAQGAVIKVIGVGGGGGNAINRMVDEGVAGVEFIAANTDVQALSSTKAETVIQLGPKLTRGLGAGGRPEVGRKAAEESEEALTEAISGADMVFITAGMGGGSGTGAAPVIARIAKDLGALTVGVVTRPFGFEGSKRGQYAVEGINELR
;
A
#
# COMPACT_ATOMS: atom_id res chain seq x y z
N MET A 1 15.89 -18.30 2.45
CA MET A 1 16.54 -17.41 1.47
C MET A 1 15.92 -16.03 1.54
N THR A 2 16.75 -15.04 1.63
CA THR A 2 16.27 -13.67 1.64
C THR A 2 16.13 -13.18 0.21
N PHE A 3 14.99 -12.59 -0.12
CA PHE A 3 14.81 -11.97 -1.43
C PHE A 3 15.74 -10.76 -1.56
N SER A 4 16.45 -10.66 -2.68
CA SER A 4 17.35 -9.55 -2.94
C SER A 4 16.78 -8.64 -4.03
N PHE A 5 16.31 -7.46 -3.62
CA PHE A 5 15.87 -6.43 -4.57
C PHE A 5 17.01 -5.96 -5.45
N ASP A 6 18.21 -5.87 -4.87
CA ASP A 6 19.39 -5.41 -5.61
C ASP A 6 19.72 -6.35 -6.77
N THR A 7 19.61 -7.66 -6.55
CA THR A 7 19.87 -8.65 -7.60
C THR A 7 18.86 -8.52 -8.73
N ALA A 8 17.57 -8.40 -8.40
CA ALA A 8 16.52 -8.27 -9.39
C ALA A 8 16.66 -6.96 -10.17
N ALA A 9 16.96 -5.86 -9.50
CA ALA A 9 17.17 -4.57 -10.14
C ALA A 9 18.41 -4.59 -11.06
N ALA A 10 19.49 -5.27 -10.65
CA ALA A 10 20.68 -5.41 -11.47
C ALA A 10 20.42 -6.17 -12.77
N GLN A 11 19.39 -7.00 -12.80
CA GLN A 11 18.96 -7.72 -14.00
C GLN A 11 17.99 -6.91 -14.87
N GLY A 12 17.78 -5.63 -14.55
CA GLY A 12 16.93 -4.73 -15.32
C GLY A 12 15.47 -4.72 -14.89
N ALA A 13 15.09 -5.45 -13.83
CA ALA A 13 13.72 -5.44 -13.35
C ALA A 13 13.39 -4.11 -12.66
N VAL A 14 12.23 -3.56 -12.97
CA VAL A 14 11.69 -2.38 -12.28
C VAL A 14 10.79 -2.86 -11.15
N ILE A 15 11.19 -2.56 -9.92
CA ILE A 15 10.48 -3.01 -8.72
C ILE A 15 9.94 -1.80 -7.97
N LYS A 16 8.65 -1.84 -7.65
CA LYS A 16 7.99 -0.79 -6.89
C LYS A 16 7.41 -1.39 -5.61
N VAL A 17 7.56 -0.68 -4.50
CA VAL A 17 7.00 -1.08 -3.21
C VAL A 17 6.01 -0.01 -2.80
N ILE A 18 4.76 -0.39 -2.59
CA ILE A 18 3.69 0.52 -2.21
C ILE A 18 3.28 0.24 -0.78
N GLY A 19 3.43 1.24 0.08
CA GLY A 19 2.93 1.18 1.45
C GLY A 19 1.58 1.85 1.53
N VAL A 20 0.56 1.12 1.95
CA VAL A 20 -0.82 1.58 1.97
C VAL A 20 -1.31 1.74 3.39
N GLY A 21 -1.82 2.93 3.72
CA GLY A 21 -2.30 3.25 5.05
C GLY A 21 -1.15 3.48 6.03
N GLY A 22 -1.49 3.61 7.31
CA GLY A 22 -0.50 3.90 8.35
C GLY A 22 0.52 2.78 8.53
N GLY A 23 0.06 1.53 8.58
CA GLY A 23 0.95 0.38 8.72
C GLY A 23 1.89 0.21 7.54
N GLY A 24 1.37 0.40 6.32
CA GLY A 24 2.17 0.33 5.11
C GLY A 24 3.19 1.45 5.05
N GLY A 25 2.79 2.66 5.43
CA GLY A 25 3.71 3.81 5.50
C GLY A 25 4.84 3.58 6.47
N ASN A 26 4.55 3.02 7.64
CA ASN A 26 5.58 2.68 8.63
C ASN A 26 6.55 1.63 8.08
N ALA A 27 6.05 0.65 7.35
CA ALA A 27 6.90 -0.38 6.74
C ALA A 27 7.85 0.25 5.70
N ILE A 28 7.34 1.16 4.87
CA ILE A 28 8.17 1.88 3.90
C ILE A 28 9.28 2.65 4.62
N ASN A 29 8.94 3.40 5.65
CA ASN A 29 9.94 4.19 6.39
C ASN A 29 11.02 3.30 6.99
N ARG A 30 10.63 2.13 7.49
CA ARG A 30 11.58 1.16 8.04
C ARG A 30 12.52 0.62 6.96
N MET A 31 12.00 0.28 5.78
CA MET A 31 12.81 -0.20 4.66
C MET A 31 13.81 0.85 4.21
N VAL A 32 13.39 2.11 4.12
CA VAL A 32 14.28 3.21 3.75
C VAL A 32 15.38 3.38 4.80
N ASP A 33 15.04 3.33 6.09
CA ASP A 33 16.01 3.45 7.17
C ASP A 33 17.02 2.30 7.19
N GLU A 34 16.59 1.10 6.79
CA GLU A 34 17.46 -0.07 6.72
C GLU A 34 18.30 -0.12 5.44
N GLY A 35 18.16 0.87 4.57
CA GLY A 35 18.96 0.99 3.37
C GLY A 35 18.56 0.06 2.24
N VAL A 36 17.31 -0.40 2.20
CA VAL A 36 16.83 -1.20 1.08
C VAL A 36 16.94 -0.39 -0.20
N ALA A 37 17.64 -0.93 -1.20
CA ALA A 37 17.92 -0.25 -2.45
C ALA A 37 17.39 -1.06 -3.64
N GLY A 38 17.42 -0.45 -4.82
CA GLY A 38 16.98 -1.10 -6.06
C GLY A 38 15.48 -1.10 -6.27
N VAL A 39 14.73 -0.34 -5.48
CA VAL A 39 13.27 -0.24 -5.61
C VAL A 39 12.83 1.22 -5.56
N GLU A 40 11.65 1.48 -6.12
CA GLU A 40 10.98 2.76 -5.95
C GLU A 40 9.93 2.59 -4.85
N PHE A 41 9.95 3.48 -3.88
CA PHE A 41 8.98 3.46 -2.78
C PHE A 41 7.83 4.43 -3.05
N ILE A 42 6.61 3.95 -2.83
CA ILE A 42 5.39 4.73 -3.02
C ILE A 42 4.58 4.64 -1.73
N ALA A 43 4.20 5.78 -1.16
CA ALA A 43 3.30 5.83 0.00
C ALA A 43 1.93 6.29 -0.45
N ALA A 44 0.89 5.54 -0.10
CA ALA A 44 -0.48 5.86 -0.43
C ALA A 44 -1.34 5.85 0.83
N ASN A 45 -2.07 6.91 1.08
CA ASN A 45 -2.92 7.01 2.25
C ASN A 45 -4.04 8.02 2.01
N THR A 46 -5.14 7.84 2.72
CA THR A 46 -6.23 8.82 2.76
C THR A 46 -5.93 9.97 3.73
N ASP A 47 -5.00 9.78 4.65
CA ASP A 47 -4.63 10.73 5.69
C ASP A 47 -3.37 11.51 5.29
N VAL A 48 -3.52 12.80 5.02
CA VAL A 48 -2.39 13.65 4.58
C VAL A 48 -1.37 13.85 5.69
N GLN A 49 -1.77 13.82 6.95
CA GLN A 49 -0.81 13.96 8.05
C GLN A 49 0.14 12.77 8.10
N ALA A 50 -0.39 11.58 7.87
CA ALA A 50 0.44 10.37 7.79
C ALA A 50 1.42 10.45 6.62
N LEU A 51 0.99 11.02 5.50
CA LEU A 51 1.84 11.19 4.33
C LEU A 51 2.94 12.23 4.53
N SER A 52 2.72 13.21 5.41
CA SER A 52 3.69 14.28 5.62
C SER A 52 5.00 13.79 6.23
N SER A 53 5.01 12.64 6.88
CA SER A 53 6.20 12.07 7.50
C SER A 53 6.79 10.90 6.71
N THR A 54 6.30 10.65 5.49
CA THR A 54 6.78 9.52 4.70
C THR A 54 8.18 9.79 4.14
N LYS A 55 8.97 8.72 4.04
CA LYS A 55 10.28 8.74 3.40
C LYS A 55 10.23 8.23 1.96
N ALA A 56 9.04 7.91 1.46
CA ALA A 56 8.85 7.48 0.09
C ALA A 56 9.09 8.63 -0.89
N GLU A 57 9.66 8.31 -2.04
CA GLU A 57 9.89 9.27 -3.12
C GLU A 57 8.60 9.71 -3.78
N THR A 58 7.65 8.79 -3.90
CA THR A 58 6.36 9.03 -4.54
C THR A 58 5.27 8.96 -3.49
N VAL A 59 4.41 9.96 -3.48
CA VAL A 59 3.34 10.07 -2.48
C VAL A 59 2.00 10.22 -3.21
N ILE A 60 1.03 9.40 -2.85
CA ILE A 60 -0.31 9.45 -3.42
C ILE A 60 -1.32 9.67 -2.30
N GLN A 61 -2.05 10.77 -2.36
CA GLN A 61 -3.20 10.98 -1.50
C GLN A 61 -4.39 10.25 -2.12
N LEU A 62 -4.92 9.26 -1.41
CA LEU A 62 -6.09 8.51 -1.88
C LEU A 62 -7.37 9.27 -1.57
N GLY A 63 -8.23 9.39 -2.57
CA GLY A 63 -9.56 9.95 -2.41
C GLY A 63 -9.61 11.35 -1.84
N PRO A 64 -8.87 12.35 -2.41
CA PRO A 64 -8.84 13.69 -1.84
C PRO A 64 -10.21 14.36 -1.75
N LYS A 65 -11.10 14.06 -2.67
CA LYS A 65 -12.46 14.61 -2.64
C LYS A 65 -13.33 13.91 -1.61
N LEU A 66 -13.21 12.59 -1.51
CA LEU A 66 -14.01 11.78 -0.61
C LEU A 66 -13.65 12.03 0.85
N THR A 67 -12.37 12.03 1.19
CA THR A 67 -11.93 12.09 2.60
C THR A 67 -11.39 13.45 3.02
N ARG A 68 -11.10 14.33 2.07
CA ARG A 68 -10.52 15.66 2.32
C ARG A 68 -9.23 15.60 3.15
N GLY A 69 -8.49 14.50 3.04
CA GLY A 69 -7.24 14.33 3.76
C GLY A 69 -7.38 13.90 5.21
N LEU A 70 -8.60 13.61 5.66
CA LEU A 70 -8.88 13.26 7.06
C LEU A 70 -8.77 11.78 7.37
N GLY A 71 -8.51 10.95 6.36
CA GLY A 71 -8.42 9.51 6.55
C GLY A 71 -9.75 8.79 6.33
N ALA A 72 -9.71 7.48 6.44
CA ALA A 72 -10.87 6.63 6.20
C ALA A 72 -11.72 6.38 7.46
N GLY A 73 -11.27 6.86 8.61
CA GLY A 73 -11.98 6.68 9.87
C GLY A 73 -12.11 5.22 10.30
N GLY A 74 -11.16 4.38 9.92
CA GLY A 74 -11.19 2.94 10.22
C GLY A 74 -12.20 2.16 9.41
N ARG A 75 -12.74 2.73 8.33
CA ARG A 75 -13.80 2.13 7.52
C ARG A 75 -13.24 1.64 6.18
N PRO A 76 -13.20 0.31 5.95
CA PRO A 76 -12.64 -0.24 4.71
C PRO A 76 -13.36 0.22 3.44
N GLU A 77 -14.66 0.38 3.48
CA GLU A 77 -15.41 0.85 2.31
C GLU A 77 -15.02 2.27 1.90
N VAL A 78 -14.61 3.11 2.84
CA VAL A 78 -14.11 4.45 2.52
C VAL A 78 -12.72 4.34 1.88
N GLY A 79 -11.86 3.47 2.39
CA GLY A 79 -10.55 3.21 1.80
C GLY A 79 -10.64 2.69 0.38
N ARG A 80 -11.58 1.78 0.12
CA ARG A 80 -11.82 1.24 -1.22
C ARG A 80 -12.25 2.35 -2.18
N LYS A 81 -13.25 3.13 -1.80
CA LYS A 81 -13.77 4.22 -2.64
C LYS A 81 -12.71 5.28 -2.88
N ALA A 82 -11.88 5.57 -1.88
CA ALA A 82 -10.79 6.51 -2.02
C ALA A 82 -9.77 6.02 -3.06
N ALA A 83 -9.41 4.73 -3.02
CA ALA A 83 -8.50 4.16 -4.01
C ALA A 83 -9.12 4.19 -5.42
N GLU A 84 -10.42 3.91 -5.53
CA GLU A 84 -11.12 3.98 -6.80
C GLU A 84 -11.14 5.41 -7.35
N GLU A 85 -11.32 6.40 -6.50
CA GLU A 85 -11.25 7.81 -6.91
C GLU A 85 -9.85 8.15 -7.47
N SER A 86 -8.82 7.57 -6.90
CA SER A 86 -7.43 7.85 -7.27
C SER A 86 -6.83 6.81 -8.23
N GLU A 87 -7.66 6.04 -8.92
CA GLU A 87 -7.22 4.96 -9.79
C GLU A 87 -6.24 5.44 -10.87
N GLU A 88 -6.49 6.62 -11.45
CA GLU A 88 -5.61 7.18 -12.48
C GLU A 88 -4.21 7.46 -11.93
N ALA A 89 -4.14 8.09 -10.76
CA ALA A 89 -2.85 8.38 -10.11
C ALA A 89 -2.12 7.09 -9.74
N LEU A 90 -2.85 6.09 -9.26
CA LEU A 90 -2.27 4.79 -8.92
C LEU A 90 -1.74 4.08 -10.17
N THR A 91 -2.51 4.11 -11.25
CA THR A 91 -2.11 3.50 -12.52
C THR A 91 -0.83 4.15 -13.03
N GLU A 92 -0.75 5.46 -13.00
CA GLU A 92 0.44 6.20 -13.44
C GLU A 92 1.66 5.82 -12.60
N ALA A 93 1.51 5.76 -11.27
CA ALA A 93 2.61 5.44 -10.38
C ALA A 93 3.12 4.01 -10.55
N ILE A 94 2.24 3.07 -10.88
CA ILE A 94 2.56 1.65 -11.00
C ILE A 94 3.05 1.28 -12.41
N SER A 95 2.70 2.07 -13.42
CA SER A 95 3.05 1.80 -14.81
C SER A 95 4.55 1.61 -14.98
N GLY A 96 4.90 0.60 -15.78
CA GLY A 96 6.29 0.27 -16.07
C GLY A 96 6.96 -0.65 -15.05
N ALA A 97 6.27 -1.01 -13.98
CA ALA A 97 6.82 -1.94 -13.00
C ALA A 97 6.76 -3.38 -13.52
N ASP A 98 7.82 -4.13 -13.31
CA ASP A 98 7.83 -5.58 -13.54
C ASP A 98 7.29 -6.32 -12.32
N MET A 99 7.58 -5.81 -11.13
CA MET A 99 7.12 -6.36 -9.86
C MET A 99 6.57 -5.25 -8.98
N VAL A 100 5.47 -5.54 -8.30
CA VAL A 100 4.87 -4.61 -7.35
C VAL A 100 4.66 -5.34 -6.02
N PHE A 101 5.28 -4.83 -4.98
CA PHE A 101 5.06 -5.30 -3.62
C PHE A 101 4.12 -4.32 -2.92
N ILE A 102 3.01 -4.84 -2.40
CA ILE A 102 2.04 -4.02 -1.69
C ILE A 102 2.10 -4.39 -0.22
N THR A 103 2.51 -3.44 0.63
CA THR A 103 2.55 -3.67 2.07
C THR A 103 1.44 -2.85 2.73
N ALA A 104 0.64 -3.50 3.56
CA ALA A 104 -0.47 -2.87 4.23
C ALA A 104 -0.70 -3.53 5.59
N GLY A 105 -1.06 -2.72 6.57
CA GLY A 105 -1.57 -3.25 7.83
C GLY A 105 -3.07 -3.48 7.68
N MET A 106 -3.53 -4.70 7.80
CA MET A 106 -4.95 -5.02 7.71
C MET A 106 -5.65 -4.68 9.03
N GLY A 107 -6.91 -4.27 8.93
CA GLY A 107 -7.71 -3.85 10.08
C GLY A 107 -7.94 -2.34 10.14
N GLY A 108 -7.15 -1.55 9.42
CA GLY A 108 -7.41 -0.13 9.24
C GLY A 108 -8.23 0.12 7.99
N GLY A 109 -8.78 1.32 7.87
CA GLY A 109 -9.66 1.65 6.74
C GLY A 109 -8.93 1.71 5.41
N SER A 110 -7.82 2.46 5.35
CA SER A 110 -7.08 2.66 4.09
C SER A 110 -6.42 1.36 3.63
N GLY A 111 -5.67 0.70 4.51
CA GLY A 111 -4.96 -0.51 4.14
C GLY A 111 -5.89 -1.63 3.73
N THR A 112 -6.91 -1.91 4.55
CA THR A 112 -7.85 -3.01 4.30
C THR A 112 -8.69 -2.79 3.04
N GLY A 113 -9.13 -1.56 2.80
CA GLY A 113 -10.00 -1.25 1.67
C GLY A 113 -9.25 -0.98 0.38
N ALA A 114 -8.15 -0.25 0.45
CA ALA A 114 -7.42 0.20 -0.73
C ALA A 114 -6.47 -0.86 -1.32
N ALA A 115 -5.85 -1.69 -0.49
CA ALA A 115 -4.87 -2.65 -0.96
C ALA A 115 -5.40 -3.58 -2.06
N PRO A 116 -6.62 -4.15 -1.94
CA PRO A 116 -7.15 -4.98 -3.04
C PRO A 116 -7.32 -4.22 -4.35
N VAL A 117 -7.73 -2.96 -4.30
CA VAL A 117 -7.87 -2.13 -5.50
C VAL A 117 -6.50 -1.92 -6.16
N ILE A 118 -5.49 -1.61 -5.38
CA ILE A 118 -4.14 -1.40 -5.87
C ILE A 118 -3.58 -2.70 -6.47
N ALA A 119 -3.83 -3.83 -5.83
CA ALA A 119 -3.41 -5.13 -6.34
C ALA A 119 -4.03 -5.43 -7.70
N ARG A 120 -5.32 -5.13 -7.87
CA ARG A 120 -6.00 -5.31 -9.14
C ARG A 120 -5.37 -4.45 -10.24
N ILE A 121 -5.09 -3.18 -9.93
CA ILE A 121 -4.47 -2.27 -10.88
C ILE A 121 -3.10 -2.80 -11.32
N ALA A 122 -2.29 -3.26 -10.38
CA ALA A 122 -0.96 -3.79 -10.68
C ALA A 122 -1.05 -5.04 -11.57
N LYS A 123 -1.97 -5.94 -11.27
CA LYS A 123 -2.19 -7.14 -12.07
C LYS A 123 -2.67 -6.79 -13.48
N ASP A 124 -3.58 -5.85 -13.60
CA ASP A 124 -4.11 -5.42 -14.90
C ASP A 124 -3.02 -4.78 -15.77
N LEU A 125 -2.01 -4.18 -15.15
CA LEU A 125 -0.86 -3.62 -15.85
C LEU A 125 0.20 -4.68 -16.20
N GLY A 126 -0.02 -5.92 -15.82
CA GLY A 126 0.89 -7.01 -16.15
C GLY A 126 2.05 -7.22 -15.19
N ALA A 127 2.07 -6.50 -14.06
CA ALA A 127 3.13 -6.65 -13.07
C ALA A 127 2.92 -7.91 -12.21
N LEU A 128 4.02 -8.55 -11.84
CA LEU A 128 3.99 -9.60 -10.82
C LEU A 128 3.68 -8.91 -9.49
N THR A 129 2.56 -9.27 -8.86
CA THR A 129 2.04 -8.58 -7.69
C THR A 129 2.15 -9.47 -6.45
N VAL A 130 2.81 -8.95 -5.41
CA VAL A 130 2.98 -9.65 -4.14
C VAL A 130 2.42 -8.78 -3.03
N GLY A 131 1.47 -9.32 -2.27
CA GLY A 131 0.91 -8.63 -1.11
C GLY A 131 1.61 -9.09 0.16
N VAL A 132 2.03 -8.13 0.96
CA VAL A 132 2.58 -8.37 2.29
C VAL A 132 1.68 -7.66 3.28
N VAL A 133 0.96 -8.44 4.10
CA VAL A 133 0.00 -7.87 5.03
C VAL A 133 0.36 -8.24 6.46
N THR A 134 0.08 -7.31 7.37
CA THR A 134 0.24 -7.56 8.79
C THR A 134 -1.15 -7.61 9.43
N ARG A 135 -1.34 -8.53 10.36
CA ARG A 135 -2.60 -8.64 11.10
C ARG A 135 -2.50 -7.80 12.38
N PRO A 136 -3.62 -7.21 12.81
CA PRO A 136 -3.63 -6.50 14.09
C PRO A 136 -3.40 -7.48 15.24
N PHE A 137 -2.80 -6.98 16.31
CA PHE A 137 -2.66 -7.75 17.53
C PHE A 137 -4.02 -7.88 18.21
N GLY A 138 -4.19 -8.91 19.03
CA GLY A 138 -5.46 -9.17 19.70
C GLY A 138 -5.98 -8.00 20.56
N PHE A 139 -5.08 -7.19 21.11
CA PHE A 139 -5.47 -6.03 21.91
C PHE A 139 -5.99 -4.84 21.08
N GLU A 140 -5.91 -4.90 19.77
CA GLU A 140 -6.39 -3.81 18.90
C GLU A 140 -7.91 -3.78 18.74
N GLY A 141 -8.59 -4.80 19.22
CA GLY A 141 -10.03 -4.87 19.19
C GLY A 141 -10.57 -5.76 18.09
N SER A 142 -11.77 -6.31 18.34
CA SER A 142 -12.38 -7.27 17.45
C SER A 142 -12.75 -6.67 16.08
N LYS A 143 -13.13 -5.40 16.04
CA LYS A 143 -13.53 -4.74 14.79
C LYS A 143 -12.36 -4.65 13.81
N ARG A 144 -11.19 -4.27 14.29
CA ARG A 144 -9.99 -4.21 13.43
C ARG A 144 -9.58 -5.60 12.95
N GLY A 145 -9.70 -6.60 13.84
CA GLY A 145 -9.42 -7.98 13.46
C GLY A 145 -10.32 -8.47 12.35
N GLN A 146 -11.61 -8.15 12.42
CA GLN A 146 -12.58 -8.52 11.40
C GLN A 146 -12.23 -7.89 10.05
N TYR A 147 -11.91 -6.60 10.03
CA TYR A 147 -11.52 -5.92 8.79
C TYR A 147 -10.23 -6.50 8.20
N ALA A 148 -9.31 -6.91 9.04
CA ALA A 148 -8.08 -7.55 8.58
C ALA A 148 -8.37 -8.84 7.81
N VAL A 149 -9.28 -9.67 8.33
CA VAL A 149 -9.65 -10.93 7.67
C VAL A 149 -10.30 -10.65 6.32
N GLU A 150 -11.22 -9.68 6.25
CA GLU A 150 -11.87 -9.30 5.00
C GLU A 150 -10.86 -8.83 3.96
N GLY A 151 -9.94 -7.96 4.35
CA GLY A 151 -8.91 -7.45 3.44
C GLY A 151 -8.00 -8.54 2.91
N ILE A 152 -7.59 -9.48 3.76
CA ILE A 152 -6.75 -10.60 3.36
C ILE A 152 -7.49 -11.47 2.34
N ASN A 153 -8.76 -11.74 2.56
CA ASN A 153 -9.56 -12.54 1.64
C ASN A 153 -9.68 -11.88 0.27
N GLU A 154 -9.84 -10.57 0.22
CA GLU A 154 -9.92 -9.85 -1.06
C GLU A 154 -8.60 -9.86 -1.82
N LEU A 155 -7.46 -9.87 -1.12
CA LEU A 155 -6.14 -9.90 -1.75
C LEU A 155 -5.82 -11.25 -2.41
N ARG A 156 -6.41 -12.31 -1.91
CA ARG A 156 -6.21 -13.64 -2.48
C ARG A 156 -6.96 -13.78 -3.81
#